data_f6b9663fdec9319bfd574e64a9ff24f8
#
_entry.id   f6b9663fdec9319bfd574e64a9ff24f8
#
_cell.length_a   1.000
_cell.length_b   1.000
_cell.length_c   1.000
_cell.angle_alpha   90.00
_cell.angle_beta   90.00
_cell.angle_gamma   90.00
#
_symmetry.space_group_name_H-M   'P 1'
#
loop_
_entity.id
_entity.type
_entity.pdbx_description
1 polymer ?
#
loop_
_entity_poly.entity_id
_entity_poly.type
_entity_poly.pdbx_seq_one_letter_code
_entity_poly.pdbx_strand_id
1 'polypeptide(L)'
;MSDPVQHAYRSGPLTLCYWQWGADEKPPLLLIHGGRDQSRSFDDLAARFAADYRVIAPDLRGHGDSDWSNEAHYTLTDFVADLILLVDQIEGGPIDVIGHSLGGNLALRIAAIMPERIRRLVAIESLELPLTRNSPVDGIPLADRWRAWLTERRFDTARVRRVYPTLAAAVERIAREFPQLDRQLVNHLAAHSTRSVSDGLVWKYDDRTRTRPPEDVAGGEFDQLLAAIHCPTLFFYGDASWIPLPSPTRLALLADHRLVQLPGAGHWLHHERLDQVAADIASFFRDNPHHD
;
A
#
# COMPACT_ATOMS: atom_id res chain seq x y z
N MET A 1 24.50 2.01 3.50
CA MET A 1 23.68 0.82 3.26
C MET A 1 23.94 0.32 1.85
N SER A 2 23.93 -1.01 1.62
CA SER A 2 23.92 -1.56 0.26
C SER A 2 22.60 -1.16 -0.43
N ASP A 3 22.64 -0.96 -1.75
CA ASP A 3 21.46 -0.75 -2.56
C ASP A 3 20.52 -1.95 -2.43
N PRO A 4 19.20 -1.74 -2.49
CA PRO A 4 18.25 -2.85 -2.46
C PRO A 4 18.38 -3.74 -3.69
N VAL A 5 18.03 -5.02 -3.52
CA VAL A 5 18.09 -6.02 -4.58
C VAL A 5 16.66 -6.28 -5.09
N GLN A 6 16.51 -6.28 -6.41
CA GLN A 6 15.25 -6.60 -7.05
C GLN A 6 15.10 -8.12 -7.22
N HIS A 7 13.92 -8.62 -6.90
CA HIS A 7 13.51 -10.00 -7.06
C HIS A 7 12.20 -10.08 -7.85
N ALA A 8 11.83 -11.28 -8.28
CA ALA A 8 10.57 -11.52 -8.96
C ALA A 8 9.90 -12.80 -8.45
N TYR A 9 8.57 -12.83 -8.49
CA TYR A 9 7.76 -14.02 -8.20
C TYR A 9 6.59 -14.11 -9.19
N ARG A 10 5.96 -15.28 -9.24
CA ARG A 10 4.86 -15.54 -10.18
C ARG A 10 3.52 -15.51 -9.47
N SER A 11 2.54 -14.83 -10.08
CA SER A 11 1.13 -14.94 -9.73
C SER A 11 0.29 -15.18 -10.99
N GLY A 12 -0.09 -16.42 -11.21
CA GLY A 12 -0.72 -16.86 -12.45
C GLY A 12 0.14 -16.50 -13.67
N PRO A 13 -0.39 -15.74 -14.66
CA PRO A 13 0.37 -15.34 -15.83
C PRO A 13 1.34 -14.17 -15.56
N LEU A 14 1.19 -13.46 -14.42
CA LEU A 14 1.96 -12.27 -14.13
C LEU A 14 3.31 -12.61 -13.50
N THR A 15 4.34 -11.84 -13.87
CA THR A 15 5.61 -11.73 -13.14
C THR A 15 5.53 -10.47 -12.29
N LEU A 16 5.57 -10.64 -10.99
CA LEU A 16 5.53 -9.55 -10.03
C LEU A 16 6.90 -9.34 -9.42
N CYS A 17 7.24 -8.09 -9.08
CA CYS A 17 8.53 -7.71 -8.55
C CYS A 17 8.43 -7.34 -7.07
N TYR A 18 9.51 -7.54 -6.32
CA TYR A 18 9.71 -6.93 -5.02
C TYR A 18 11.16 -6.49 -4.86
N TRP A 19 11.37 -5.53 -3.98
CA TRP A 19 12.69 -5.06 -3.59
C TRP A 19 13.00 -5.49 -2.18
N GLN A 20 14.26 -5.81 -1.91
CA GLN A 20 14.73 -6.28 -0.62
C GLN A 20 15.89 -5.45 -0.11
N TRP A 21 15.83 -5.06 1.17
CA TRP A 21 16.90 -4.42 1.95
C TRP A 21 17.26 -5.31 3.13
N GLY A 22 18.50 -5.20 3.60
CA GLY A 22 18.99 -6.01 4.74
C GLY A 22 19.42 -7.41 4.33
N ALA A 23 19.88 -8.18 5.29
CA ALA A 23 20.43 -9.51 5.06
C ALA A 23 19.36 -10.60 5.14
N ASP A 24 19.56 -11.71 4.41
CA ASP A 24 18.55 -12.76 4.24
C ASP A 24 18.20 -13.49 5.54
N GLU A 25 19.15 -13.61 6.46
CA GLU A 25 18.99 -14.30 7.75
C GLU A 25 18.19 -13.52 8.79
N LYS A 26 17.87 -12.25 8.53
CA LYS A 26 17.11 -11.40 9.46
C LYS A 26 15.62 -11.68 9.40
N PRO A 27 14.89 -11.40 10.49
CA PRO A 27 13.43 -11.56 10.50
C PRO A 27 12.77 -10.72 9.40
N PRO A 28 11.75 -11.26 8.72
CA PRO A 28 11.11 -10.57 7.59
C PRO A 28 10.19 -9.43 8.06
N LEU A 29 10.25 -8.32 7.31
CA LEU A 29 9.36 -7.18 7.41
C LEU A 29 8.81 -6.84 6.02
N LEU A 30 7.50 -6.96 5.83
CA LEU A 30 6.82 -6.68 4.58
C LEU A 30 6.29 -5.25 4.55
N LEU A 31 6.64 -4.46 3.52
CA LEU A 31 6.14 -3.11 3.29
C LEU A 31 5.23 -3.09 2.07
N ILE A 32 3.97 -2.68 2.21
CA ILE A 32 2.97 -2.69 1.11
C ILE A 32 2.55 -1.27 0.78
N HIS A 33 2.84 -0.82 -0.45
CA HIS A 33 2.59 0.55 -0.89
C HIS A 33 1.12 0.85 -1.21
N GLY A 34 0.81 2.14 -1.30
CA GLY A 34 -0.51 2.66 -1.65
C GLY A 34 -0.85 2.56 -3.14
N GLY A 35 -2.08 2.91 -3.50
CA GLY A 35 -2.51 2.96 -4.91
C GLY A 35 -1.73 4.04 -5.69
N ARG A 36 -1.28 3.72 -6.90
CA ARG A 36 -0.48 4.56 -7.80
C ARG A 36 0.91 4.94 -7.26
N ASP A 37 1.37 4.19 -6.30
CA ASP A 37 2.70 4.25 -5.72
C ASP A 37 3.55 3.06 -6.19
N GLN A 38 4.68 2.80 -5.55
CA GLN A 38 5.57 1.69 -5.85
C GLN A 38 6.51 1.41 -4.66
N SER A 39 7.15 0.25 -4.63
CA SER A 39 7.98 -0.24 -3.52
C SER A 39 9.13 0.69 -3.11
N ARG A 40 9.80 1.33 -4.08
CA ARG A 40 10.93 2.22 -3.81
C ARG A 40 10.53 3.55 -3.15
N SER A 41 9.22 3.83 -3.01
CA SER A 41 8.77 4.94 -2.17
C SER A 41 9.08 4.70 -0.69
N PHE A 42 9.27 3.46 -0.29
CA PHE A 42 9.67 3.09 1.06
C PHE A 42 11.17 3.11 1.34
N ASP A 43 12.04 3.53 0.40
CA ASP A 43 13.51 3.47 0.57
C ASP A 43 13.96 4.06 1.91
N ASP A 44 13.47 5.25 2.26
CA ASP A 44 13.85 5.93 3.50
C ASP A 44 13.31 5.21 4.75
N LEU A 45 12.09 4.67 4.70
CA LEU A 45 11.52 3.89 5.80
C LEU A 45 12.22 2.52 5.92
N ALA A 46 12.44 1.83 4.82
CA ALA A 46 13.17 0.56 4.78
C ALA A 46 14.57 0.70 5.36
N ALA A 47 15.23 1.82 5.08
CA ALA A 47 16.54 2.14 5.61
C ALA A 47 16.60 2.20 7.15
N ARG A 48 15.49 2.56 7.81
CA ARG A 48 15.40 2.60 9.28
C ARG A 48 15.32 1.21 9.92
N PHE A 49 14.92 0.20 9.14
CA PHE A 49 14.71 -1.17 9.63
C PHE A 49 15.70 -2.19 9.06
N ALA A 50 16.39 -1.91 7.97
CA ALA A 50 17.28 -2.87 7.29
C ALA A 50 18.47 -3.36 8.14
N ALA A 51 18.80 -2.63 9.23
CA ALA A 51 19.82 -3.08 10.19
C ALA A 51 19.36 -4.29 11.02
N ASP A 52 18.06 -4.42 11.27
CA ASP A 52 17.47 -5.44 12.14
C ASP A 52 16.54 -6.40 11.40
N TYR A 53 16.09 -6.05 10.20
CA TYR A 53 15.10 -6.79 9.42
C TYR A 53 15.59 -7.06 7.98
N ARG A 54 15.12 -8.17 7.42
CA ARG A 54 15.03 -8.38 5.98
C ARG A 54 13.75 -7.69 5.51
N VAL A 55 13.90 -6.46 4.98
CA VAL A 55 12.75 -5.66 4.52
C VAL A 55 12.42 -6.05 3.09
N ILE A 56 11.16 -6.38 2.83
CA ILE A 56 10.63 -6.84 1.54
C ILE A 56 9.50 -5.89 1.14
N ALA A 57 9.59 -5.26 -0.03
CA ALA A 57 8.54 -4.40 -0.53
C ALA A 57 8.15 -4.80 -1.96
N PRO A 58 6.97 -5.43 -2.16
CA PRO A 58 6.47 -5.73 -3.49
C PRO A 58 5.97 -4.49 -4.21
N ASP A 59 6.16 -4.47 -5.52
CA ASP A 59 5.35 -3.69 -6.43
C ASP A 59 4.04 -4.43 -6.68
N LEU A 60 2.91 -3.86 -6.30
CA LEU A 60 1.61 -4.47 -6.53
C LEU A 60 1.35 -4.65 -8.04
N ARG A 61 0.55 -5.67 -8.44
CA ARG A 61 0.14 -5.80 -9.85
C ARG A 61 -0.31 -4.46 -10.43
N GLY A 62 0.11 -4.14 -11.64
CA GLY A 62 -0.23 -2.86 -12.27
C GLY A 62 0.54 -1.65 -11.75
N HIS A 63 1.54 -1.84 -10.89
CA HIS A 63 2.37 -0.78 -10.31
C HIS A 63 3.87 -1.13 -10.44
N GLY A 64 4.70 -0.11 -10.35
CA GLY A 64 6.16 -0.26 -10.31
C GLY A 64 6.70 -1.08 -11.47
N ASP A 65 7.55 -2.03 -11.15
CA ASP A 65 8.18 -2.93 -12.14
C ASP A 65 7.44 -4.28 -12.25
N SER A 66 6.30 -4.44 -11.57
CA SER A 66 5.40 -5.59 -11.70
C SER A 66 4.58 -5.53 -12.99
N ASP A 67 4.21 -6.71 -13.51
CA ASP A 67 3.37 -6.82 -14.69
C ASP A 67 1.99 -6.16 -14.49
N TRP A 68 1.45 -5.69 -15.60
CA TRP A 68 0.08 -5.19 -15.68
C TRP A 68 -0.87 -6.30 -16.12
N SER A 69 -2.07 -6.33 -15.53
CA SER A 69 -3.12 -7.23 -15.99
C SER A 69 -3.65 -6.80 -17.36
N ASN A 70 -3.55 -7.66 -18.36
CA ASN A 70 -4.08 -7.39 -19.70
C ASN A 70 -5.59 -7.14 -19.67
N GLU A 71 -6.30 -7.84 -18.80
CA GLU A 71 -7.75 -7.77 -18.63
C GLU A 71 -8.21 -6.74 -17.58
N ALA A 72 -7.26 -5.96 -17.03
CA ALA A 72 -7.51 -4.99 -15.95
C ALA A 72 -8.14 -5.62 -14.69
N HIS A 73 -7.66 -6.78 -14.31
CA HIS A 73 -8.00 -7.43 -13.05
C HIS A 73 -7.20 -6.80 -11.91
N TYR A 74 -7.81 -5.80 -11.28
CA TYR A 74 -7.24 -5.01 -10.17
C TYR A 74 -8.21 -4.95 -9.00
N THR A 75 -8.88 -6.08 -8.69
CA THR A 75 -9.75 -6.18 -7.52
C THR A 75 -8.94 -6.31 -6.24
N LEU A 76 -9.55 -6.05 -5.08
CA LEU A 76 -8.89 -6.30 -3.79
C LEU A 76 -8.52 -7.77 -3.63
N THR A 77 -9.36 -8.67 -4.13
CA THR A 77 -9.11 -10.12 -4.11
C THR A 77 -7.88 -10.48 -4.95
N ASP A 78 -7.71 -9.86 -6.12
CA ASP A 78 -6.52 -10.09 -6.96
C ASP A 78 -5.24 -9.65 -6.24
N PHE A 79 -5.24 -8.46 -5.62
CA PHE A 79 -4.09 -7.96 -4.86
C PHE A 79 -3.76 -8.84 -3.66
N VAL A 80 -4.79 -9.28 -2.91
CA VAL A 80 -4.61 -10.14 -1.74
C VAL A 80 -4.03 -11.50 -2.17
N ALA A 81 -4.54 -12.09 -3.26
CA ALA A 81 -4.02 -13.36 -3.78
C ALA A 81 -2.54 -13.27 -4.16
N ASP A 82 -2.10 -12.17 -4.82
CA ASP A 82 -0.70 -11.96 -5.14
C ASP A 82 0.18 -11.89 -3.90
N LEU A 83 -0.28 -11.13 -2.89
CA LEU A 83 0.48 -10.93 -1.66
C LEU A 83 0.55 -12.20 -0.81
N ILE A 84 -0.50 -13.01 -0.78
CA ILE A 84 -0.48 -14.33 -0.12
C ILE A 84 0.58 -15.23 -0.77
N LEU A 85 0.64 -15.28 -2.12
CA LEU A 85 1.67 -16.05 -2.82
C LEU A 85 3.10 -15.57 -2.51
N LEU A 86 3.28 -14.27 -2.26
CA LEU A 86 4.57 -13.76 -1.80
C LEU A 86 4.83 -14.15 -0.35
N VAL A 87 3.86 -13.99 0.56
CA VAL A 87 3.98 -14.35 1.98
C VAL A 87 4.32 -15.84 2.16
N ASP A 88 3.74 -16.71 1.32
CA ASP A 88 4.04 -18.16 1.34
C ASP A 88 5.50 -18.48 0.96
N GLN A 89 6.14 -17.63 0.17
CA GLN A 89 7.55 -17.75 -0.23
C GLN A 89 8.53 -17.11 0.77
N ILE A 90 8.04 -16.28 1.70
CA ILE A 90 8.88 -15.66 2.72
C ILE A 90 9.16 -16.67 3.83
N GLU A 91 10.43 -17.08 3.93
CA GLU A 91 10.94 -17.93 5.00
C GLU A 91 11.27 -17.10 6.25
N GLY A 92 11.36 -17.76 7.41
CA GLY A 92 11.77 -17.13 8.67
C GLY A 92 10.64 -16.93 9.68
N GLY A 93 9.51 -17.65 9.52
CA GLY A 93 8.40 -17.65 10.48
C GLY A 93 7.37 -16.53 10.23
N PRO A 94 6.59 -16.16 11.24
CA PRO A 94 5.63 -15.07 11.13
C PRO A 94 6.30 -13.73 10.83
N ILE A 95 5.67 -12.92 9.99
CA ILE A 95 6.22 -11.65 9.48
C ILE A 95 5.58 -10.44 10.15
N ASP A 96 6.33 -9.36 10.22
CA ASP A 96 5.79 -8.03 10.51
C ASP A 96 5.35 -7.36 9.21
N VAL A 97 4.27 -6.61 9.26
CA VAL A 97 3.73 -5.95 8.07
C VAL A 97 3.49 -4.48 8.33
N ILE A 98 3.93 -3.63 7.41
CA ILE A 98 3.58 -2.20 7.36
C ILE A 98 2.91 -1.94 6.03
N GLY A 99 1.70 -1.41 6.04
CA GLY A 99 0.99 -1.06 4.82
C GLY A 99 0.48 0.38 4.82
N HIS A 100 0.62 1.07 3.69
CA HIS A 100 0.11 2.42 3.51
C HIS A 100 -1.11 2.43 2.60
N SER A 101 -2.15 3.16 2.97
CA SER A 101 -3.33 3.39 2.12
C SER A 101 -3.92 2.07 1.61
N LEU A 102 -3.98 1.85 0.29
CA LEU A 102 -4.38 0.56 -0.29
C LEU A 102 -3.59 -0.60 0.32
N GLY A 103 -2.26 -0.48 0.43
CA GLY A 103 -1.41 -1.52 1.02
C GLY A 103 -1.75 -1.85 2.46
N GLY A 104 -2.12 -0.84 3.28
CA GLY A 104 -2.59 -1.08 4.65
C GLY A 104 -3.95 -1.79 4.69
N ASN A 105 -4.85 -1.46 3.77
CA ASN A 105 -6.13 -2.14 3.64
C ASN A 105 -5.97 -3.60 3.19
N LEU A 106 -5.00 -3.88 2.30
CA LEU A 106 -4.62 -5.24 1.92
C LEU A 106 -3.97 -5.99 3.07
N ALA A 107 -3.08 -5.34 3.84
CA ALA A 107 -2.42 -5.91 5.00
C ALA A 107 -3.42 -6.36 6.08
N LEU A 108 -4.46 -5.56 6.35
CA LEU A 108 -5.57 -5.94 7.24
C LEU A 108 -6.26 -7.23 6.77
N ARG A 109 -6.50 -7.38 5.46
CA ARG A 109 -7.09 -8.60 4.91
C ARG A 109 -6.18 -9.82 5.06
N ILE A 110 -4.89 -9.65 4.76
CA ILE A 110 -3.92 -10.74 4.89
C ILE A 110 -3.80 -11.19 6.35
N ALA A 111 -3.76 -10.24 7.30
CA ALA A 111 -3.71 -10.55 8.72
C ALA A 111 -4.95 -11.33 9.21
N ALA A 112 -6.12 -11.05 8.63
CA ALA A 112 -7.34 -11.81 8.93
C ALA A 112 -7.36 -13.21 8.30
N ILE A 113 -6.80 -13.36 7.08
CA ILE A 113 -6.84 -14.61 6.30
C ILE A 113 -5.73 -15.57 6.72
N MET A 114 -4.55 -15.04 7.13
CA MET A 114 -3.37 -15.79 7.52
C MET A 114 -2.86 -15.37 8.92
N PRO A 115 -3.70 -15.47 9.96
CA PRO A 115 -3.35 -14.97 11.29
C PRO A 115 -2.08 -15.59 11.88
N GLU A 116 -1.77 -16.84 11.51
CA GLU A 116 -0.55 -17.56 11.92
C GLU A 116 0.73 -17.04 11.24
N ARG A 117 0.58 -16.33 10.12
CA ARG A 117 1.70 -15.79 9.35
C ARG A 117 2.01 -14.33 9.69
N ILE A 118 1.09 -13.61 10.33
CA ILE A 118 1.26 -12.18 10.62
C ILE A 118 1.45 -11.98 12.11
N ARG A 119 2.64 -11.53 12.49
CA ARG A 119 3.04 -11.32 13.88
C ARG A 119 2.55 -9.99 14.43
N ARG A 120 2.76 -8.90 13.70
CA ARG A 120 2.37 -7.52 14.04
C ARG A 120 2.01 -6.77 12.77
N LEU A 121 1.06 -5.87 12.89
CA LEU A 121 0.56 -5.10 11.78
C LEU A 121 0.65 -3.60 12.05
N VAL A 122 1.15 -2.84 11.09
CA VAL A 122 1.09 -1.38 11.06
C VAL A 122 0.29 -0.95 9.83
N ALA A 123 -0.79 -0.22 10.06
CA ALA A 123 -1.72 0.20 9.03
C ALA A 123 -1.81 1.74 8.98
N ILE A 124 -1.19 2.32 7.95
CA ILE A 124 -1.08 3.77 7.77
C ILE A 124 -2.21 4.25 6.86
N GLU A 125 -3.11 5.12 7.37
CA GLU A 125 -4.15 5.77 6.56
C GLU A 125 -5.02 4.80 5.73
N SER A 126 -5.52 3.70 6.32
CA SER A 126 -5.97 2.55 5.54
C SER A 126 -7.33 1.94 5.90
N LEU A 127 -7.82 2.12 7.13
CA LEU A 127 -9.03 1.41 7.58
C LEU A 127 -10.31 1.96 6.94
N GLU A 128 -10.44 3.28 6.84
CA GLU A 128 -11.62 3.98 6.29
C GLU A 128 -11.38 4.48 4.85
N LEU A 129 -10.64 3.73 4.05
CA LEU A 129 -10.41 4.11 2.67
C LEU A 129 -11.73 4.14 1.88
N PRO A 130 -12.06 5.25 1.22
CA PRO A 130 -13.06 5.28 0.17
C PRO A 130 -12.49 4.55 -1.06
N LEU A 131 -12.52 3.22 -1.04
CA LEU A 131 -11.95 2.36 -2.08
C LEU A 131 -12.64 2.50 -3.44
N THR A 132 -13.83 3.11 -3.45
CA THR A 132 -14.50 3.60 -4.65
C THR A 132 -15.14 4.95 -4.36
N ARG A 133 -15.26 5.82 -5.37
CA ARG A 133 -16.08 7.05 -5.29
C ARG A 133 -17.56 6.78 -4.98
N ASN A 134 -17.96 5.51 -5.09
CA ASN A 134 -19.32 5.02 -4.94
C ASN A 134 -19.41 4.02 -3.78
N SER A 135 -18.75 4.30 -2.65
CA SER A 135 -18.82 3.46 -1.46
C SER A 135 -20.27 3.29 -0.97
N PRO A 136 -20.66 2.12 -0.41
CA PRO A 136 -21.97 1.92 0.21
C PRO A 136 -22.34 2.96 1.28
N VAL A 137 -21.35 3.65 1.84
CA VAL A 137 -21.51 4.71 2.84
C VAL A 137 -22.36 5.88 2.33
N ASP A 138 -22.42 6.09 1.00
CA ASP A 138 -23.11 7.25 0.40
C ASP A 138 -24.57 6.98 0.04
N GLY A 139 -25.12 5.81 0.38
CA GLY A 139 -26.53 5.46 0.09
C GLY A 139 -26.85 5.32 -1.40
N ILE A 140 -25.84 5.27 -2.28
CA ILE A 140 -26.03 5.11 -3.74
C ILE A 140 -26.48 3.68 -4.04
N PRO A 141 -27.60 3.47 -4.76
CA PRO A 141 -28.05 2.15 -5.15
C PRO A 141 -27.00 1.35 -5.92
N LEU A 142 -26.90 0.04 -5.68
CA LEU A 142 -25.90 -0.82 -6.30
C LEU A 142 -25.93 -0.72 -7.84
N ALA A 143 -27.10 -0.67 -8.45
CA ALA A 143 -27.24 -0.54 -9.91
C ALA A 143 -26.62 0.77 -10.44
N ASP A 144 -26.70 1.85 -9.68
CA ASP A 144 -26.11 3.14 -10.10
C ASP A 144 -24.58 3.12 -9.93
N ARG A 145 -24.09 2.45 -8.89
CA ARG A 145 -22.64 2.19 -8.74
C ARG A 145 -22.08 1.35 -9.89
N TRP A 146 -22.83 0.33 -10.34
CA TRP A 146 -22.48 -0.45 -11.52
C TRP A 146 -22.44 0.39 -12.79
N ARG A 147 -23.42 1.25 -13.02
CA ARG A 147 -23.47 2.13 -14.20
C ARG A 147 -22.28 3.11 -14.20
N ALA A 148 -21.98 3.69 -13.04
CA ALA A 148 -20.84 4.59 -12.89
C ALA A 148 -19.51 3.86 -13.19
N TRP A 149 -19.29 2.69 -12.60
CA TRP A 149 -18.11 1.87 -12.84
C TRP A 149 -17.95 1.46 -14.31
N LEU A 150 -19.02 1.00 -14.95
CA LEU A 150 -19.00 0.66 -16.40
C LEU A 150 -18.66 1.87 -17.27
N THR A 151 -19.15 3.03 -16.88
CA THR A 151 -18.85 4.28 -17.61
C THR A 151 -17.37 4.64 -17.45
N GLU A 152 -16.83 4.64 -16.24
CA GLU A 152 -15.42 4.90 -15.99
C GLU A 152 -14.52 3.87 -16.73
N ARG A 153 -14.86 2.58 -16.66
CA ARG A 153 -14.10 1.52 -17.34
C ARG A 153 -14.06 1.71 -18.87
N ARG A 154 -15.13 2.21 -19.48
CA ARG A 154 -15.14 2.56 -20.93
C ARG A 154 -14.24 3.75 -21.24
N PHE A 155 -14.21 4.75 -20.37
CA PHE A 155 -13.31 5.89 -20.53
C PHE A 155 -11.84 5.51 -20.33
N ASP A 156 -11.52 4.65 -19.35
CA ASP A 156 -10.14 4.23 -19.09
C ASP A 156 -9.54 3.44 -20.26
N THR A 157 -10.34 2.66 -21.00
CA THR A 157 -9.87 1.96 -22.22
C THR A 157 -9.53 2.91 -23.39
N ALA A 158 -10.12 4.10 -23.39
CA ALA A 158 -9.88 5.12 -24.41
C ALA A 158 -8.85 6.19 -23.98
N ARG A 159 -8.36 6.11 -22.74
CA ARG A 159 -7.50 7.13 -22.17
C ARG A 159 -6.08 7.07 -22.74
N VAL A 160 -5.64 8.16 -23.35
CA VAL A 160 -4.25 8.32 -23.75
C VAL A 160 -3.41 8.61 -22.51
N ARG A 161 -2.38 7.80 -22.28
CA ARG A 161 -1.45 8.01 -21.15
C ARG A 161 -0.71 9.32 -21.31
N ARG A 162 -0.63 10.06 -20.23
CA ARG A 162 0.15 11.30 -20.19
C ARG A 162 1.64 10.98 -20.29
N VAL A 163 2.31 11.53 -21.30
CA VAL A 163 3.77 11.49 -21.45
C VAL A 163 4.36 12.77 -20.85
N TYR A 164 5.41 12.62 -20.07
CA TYR A 164 6.21 13.70 -19.52
C TYR A 164 7.50 13.82 -20.33
N PRO A 165 7.81 14.99 -20.93
CA PRO A 165 8.95 15.10 -21.82
C PRO A 165 10.29 14.89 -21.12
N THR A 166 10.36 15.18 -19.80
CA THR A 166 11.55 15.02 -18.98
C THR A 166 11.21 14.57 -17.57
N LEU A 167 12.21 14.04 -16.84
CA LEU A 167 12.07 13.72 -15.42
C LEU A 167 11.69 14.98 -14.61
N ALA A 168 12.25 16.14 -14.94
CA ALA A 168 11.90 17.40 -14.28
C ALA A 168 10.39 17.71 -14.38
N ALA A 169 9.75 17.42 -15.53
CA ALA A 169 8.31 17.62 -15.68
C ALA A 169 7.48 16.64 -14.79
N ALA A 170 7.96 15.42 -14.58
CA ALA A 170 7.35 14.48 -13.65
C ALA A 170 7.54 14.92 -12.19
N VAL A 171 8.73 15.40 -11.84
CA VAL A 171 9.07 15.99 -10.53
C VAL A 171 8.14 17.15 -10.20
N GLU A 172 7.97 18.10 -11.13
CA GLU A 172 7.06 19.24 -10.94
C GLU A 172 5.60 18.81 -10.78
N ARG A 173 5.20 17.70 -11.35
CA ARG A 173 3.85 17.13 -11.16
C ARG A 173 3.64 16.64 -9.74
N ILE A 174 4.62 15.89 -9.17
CA ILE A 174 4.57 15.42 -7.79
C ILE A 174 4.64 16.61 -6.82
N ALA A 175 5.58 17.54 -7.02
CA ALA A 175 5.74 18.71 -6.14
C ALA A 175 4.47 19.57 -6.04
N ARG A 176 3.69 19.67 -7.12
CA ARG A 176 2.39 20.38 -7.08
C ARG A 176 1.29 19.62 -6.35
N GLU A 177 1.33 18.31 -6.38
CA GLU A 177 0.35 17.44 -5.70
C GLU A 177 0.67 17.33 -4.21
N PHE A 178 1.95 17.34 -3.86
CA PHE A 178 2.47 17.18 -2.49
C PHE A 178 3.49 18.26 -2.15
N PRO A 179 3.03 19.53 -1.99
CA PRO A 179 3.92 20.68 -1.78
C PRO A 179 4.66 20.63 -0.43
N GLN A 180 4.21 19.79 0.50
CA GLN A 180 4.82 19.60 1.82
C GLN A 180 6.03 18.65 1.80
N LEU A 181 6.24 17.87 0.73
CA LEU A 181 7.38 16.97 0.61
C LEU A 181 8.65 17.74 0.20
N ASP A 182 9.79 17.32 0.75
CA ASP A 182 11.06 17.92 0.36
C ASP A 182 11.45 17.56 -1.09
N ARG A 183 12.30 18.39 -1.70
CA ARG A 183 12.65 18.26 -3.11
C ARG A 183 13.46 17.02 -3.42
N GLN A 184 14.28 16.54 -2.51
CA GLN A 184 15.09 15.34 -2.70
C GLN A 184 14.18 14.11 -2.77
N LEU A 185 13.23 13.99 -1.85
CA LEU A 185 12.23 12.93 -1.85
C LEU A 185 11.37 12.97 -3.13
N VAL A 186 10.89 14.16 -3.53
CA VAL A 186 10.10 14.31 -4.77
C VAL A 186 10.88 13.87 -6.01
N ASN A 187 12.19 14.19 -6.10
CA ASN A 187 13.06 13.72 -7.17
C ASN A 187 13.19 12.19 -7.15
N HIS A 188 13.41 11.60 -5.99
CA HIS A 188 13.48 10.15 -5.79
C HIS A 188 12.19 9.44 -6.22
N LEU A 189 11.05 9.92 -5.74
CA LEU A 189 9.74 9.37 -6.10
C LEU A 189 9.51 9.44 -7.62
N ALA A 190 9.80 10.59 -8.26
CA ALA A 190 9.64 10.73 -9.71
C ALA A 190 10.53 9.76 -10.50
N ALA A 191 11.78 9.61 -10.08
CA ALA A 191 12.75 8.74 -10.75
C ALA A 191 12.29 7.26 -10.71
N HIS A 192 11.81 6.79 -9.57
CA HIS A 192 11.40 5.40 -9.39
C HIS A 192 9.97 5.11 -9.87
N SER A 193 9.09 6.11 -9.89
CA SER A 193 7.70 5.97 -10.35
C SER A 193 7.51 6.14 -11.85
N THR A 194 8.56 6.47 -12.62
CA THR A 194 8.48 6.67 -14.07
C THR A 194 9.33 5.66 -14.85
N ARG A 195 8.90 5.36 -16.08
CA ARG A 195 9.68 4.60 -17.04
C ARG A 195 9.76 5.32 -18.38
N SER A 196 10.88 5.11 -19.10
CA SER A 196 11.08 5.67 -20.42
C SER A 196 10.17 5.05 -21.48
N VAL A 197 9.70 5.90 -22.38
CA VAL A 197 9.02 5.55 -23.63
C VAL A 197 9.63 6.36 -24.77
N SER A 198 9.19 6.12 -26.03
CA SER A 198 9.75 6.83 -27.21
C SER A 198 9.78 8.34 -27.05
N ASP A 199 8.72 8.92 -26.46
CA ASP A 199 8.46 10.35 -26.47
C ASP A 199 8.68 11.03 -25.10
N GLY A 200 9.31 10.29 -24.15
CA GLY A 200 9.56 10.80 -22.80
C GLY A 200 9.37 9.76 -21.70
N LEU A 201 8.65 10.11 -20.65
CA LEU A 201 8.44 9.28 -19.47
C LEU A 201 6.95 9.13 -19.19
N VAL A 202 6.55 7.94 -18.70
CA VAL A 202 5.20 7.67 -18.21
C VAL A 202 5.26 7.08 -16.81
N TRP A 203 4.19 7.25 -16.03
CA TRP A 203 4.08 6.59 -14.73
C TRP A 203 4.11 5.07 -14.87
N LYS A 204 4.72 4.39 -13.90
CA LYS A 204 4.80 2.93 -13.82
C LYS A 204 3.50 2.27 -13.34
N TYR A 205 2.43 3.00 -13.08
CA TYR A 205 1.14 2.40 -12.74
C TYR A 205 0.19 2.37 -13.94
N ASP A 206 -0.67 1.36 -13.96
CA ASP A 206 -1.77 1.25 -14.91
C ASP A 206 -2.93 2.15 -14.46
N ASP A 207 -3.38 3.06 -15.31
CA ASP A 207 -4.51 3.95 -15.00
C ASP A 207 -5.80 3.19 -14.65
N ARG A 208 -5.95 1.96 -15.13
CA ARG A 208 -7.09 1.07 -14.87
C ARG A 208 -7.14 0.58 -13.41
N THR A 209 -6.07 0.71 -12.63
CA THR A 209 -6.06 0.42 -11.18
C THR A 209 -6.96 1.34 -10.36
N ARG A 210 -7.46 2.44 -10.97
CA ARG A 210 -8.35 3.41 -10.31
C ARG A 210 -9.79 2.93 -10.17
N THR A 211 -10.21 2.04 -11.06
CA THR A 211 -11.60 1.59 -11.17
C THR A 211 -11.74 0.17 -10.63
N ARG A 212 -12.48 0.02 -9.54
CA ARG A 212 -12.81 -1.28 -8.96
C ARG A 212 -14.29 -1.58 -9.11
N PRO A 213 -14.67 -2.85 -9.31
CA PRO A 213 -16.07 -3.24 -9.38
C PRO A 213 -16.77 -2.94 -8.04
N PRO A 214 -18.07 -2.60 -8.06
CA PRO A 214 -18.81 -2.22 -6.86
C PRO A 214 -18.88 -3.29 -5.77
N GLU A 215 -18.80 -4.57 -6.12
CA GLU A 215 -18.79 -5.70 -5.18
C GLU A 215 -17.46 -5.87 -4.45
N ASP A 216 -16.38 -5.31 -4.98
CA ASP A 216 -15.05 -5.38 -4.35
C ASP A 216 -15.00 -4.67 -2.98
N VAL A 217 -16.07 -3.95 -2.63
CA VAL A 217 -16.17 -3.11 -1.43
C VAL A 217 -17.49 -3.38 -0.69
N ALA A 218 -17.70 -4.61 -0.24
CA ALA A 218 -18.83 -4.93 0.63
C ALA A 218 -18.49 -4.59 2.09
N GLY A 219 -19.15 -3.56 2.65
CA GLY A 219 -18.81 -3.01 3.96
C GLY A 219 -18.88 -4.01 5.12
N GLY A 220 -19.95 -4.82 5.21
CA GLY A 220 -20.15 -5.76 6.31
C GLY A 220 -19.22 -6.98 6.29
N GLU A 221 -18.75 -7.40 5.13
CA GLU A 221 -17.78 -8.50 5.00
C GLU A 221 -16.38 -8.08 5.46
N PHE A 222 -16.00 -6.84 5.21
CA PHE A 222 -14.74 -6.32 5.72
C PHE A 222 -14.71 -6.25 7.26
N ASP A 223 -15.81 -5.90 7.89
CA ASP A 223 -15.92 -5.88 9.35
C ASP A 223 -15.76 -7.29 9.96
N GLN A 224 -16.22 -8.35 9.26
CA GLN A 224 -15.95 -9.73 9.67
C GLN A 224 -14.45 -10.08 9.57
N LEU A 225 -13.74 -9.60 8.55
CA LEU A 225 -12.30 -9.77 8.44
C LEU A 225 -11.57 -9.03 9.58
N LEU A 226 -11.97 -7.79 9.91
CA LEU A 226 -11.36 -7.06 11.03
C LEU A 226 -11.48 -7.82 12.34
N ALA A 227 -12.63 -8.44 12.62
CA ALA A 227 -12.85 -9.25 13.82
C ALA A 227 -12.00 -10.54 13.87
N ALA A 228 -11.44 -10.98 12.74
CA ALA A 228 -10.56 -12.15 12.64
C ALA A 228 -9.06 -11.80 12.76
N ILE A 229 -8.71 -10.54 12.95
CA ILE A 229 -7.32 -10.13 13.16
C ILE A 229 -6.94 -10.37 14.63
N HIS A 230 -5.94 -11.19 14.86
CA HIS A 230 -5.46 -11.55 16.21
C HIS A 230 -4.13 -10.90 16.60
N CYS A 231 -3.36 -10.42 15.61
CA CYS A 231 -2.06 -9.79 15.89
C CYS A 231 -2.25 -8.36 16.42
N PRO A 232 -1.32 -7.87 17.28
CA PRO A 232 -1.26 -6.46 17.65
C PRO A 232 -1.22 -5.57 16.42
N THR A 233 -2.06 -4.53 16.41
CA THR A 233 -2.22 -3.64 15.24
C THR A 233 -2.04 -2.18 15.63
N LEU A 234 -1.11 -1.50 14.96
CA LEU A 234 -0.87 -0.06 15.12
C LEU A 234 -1.44 0.70 13.92
N PHE A 235 -2.30 1.67 14.19
CA PHE A 235 -2.84 2.59 13.19
C PHE A 235 -2.17 3.96 13.27
N PHE A 236 -1.83 4.53 12.10
CA PHE A 236 -1.41 5.92 11.96
C PHE A 236 -2.40 6.70 11.11
N TYR A 237 -2.74 7.92 11.57
CA TYR A 237 -3.56 8.87 10.83
C TYR A 237 -3.01 10.29 10.98
N GLY A 238 -3.07 11.07 9.90
CA GLY A 238 -2.76 12.50 9.92
C GLY A 238 -4.03 13.33 10.10
N ASP A 239 -3.99 14.39 10.89
CA ASP A 239 -5.15 15.27 11.09
C ASP A 239 -5.40 16.24 9.91
N ALA A 240 -4.40 16.39 9.02
CA ALA A 240 -4.53 17.12 7.76
C ALA A 240 -4.79 16.19 6.55
N SER A 241 -5.03 14.89 6.80
CA SER A 241 -5.36 13.92 5.75
C SER A 241 -6.82 14.05 5.30
N TRP A 242 -7.06 13.64 4.05
CA TRP A 242 -8.41 13.49 3.51
C TRP A 242 -9.07 12.15 3.88
N ILE A 243 -8.31 11.22 4.47
CA ILE A 243 -8.84 9.97 5.01
C ILE A 243 -9.45 10.25 6.38
N PRO A 244 -10.72 9.91 6.61
CA PRO A 244 -11.32 10.08 7.92
C PRO A 244 -10.68 9.14 8.96
N LEU A 245 -10.70 9.57 10.21
CA LEU A 245 -10.29 8.71 11.31
C LEU A 245 -11.18 7.45 11.36
N PRO A 246 -10.63 6.30 11.80
CA PRO A 246 -11.39 5.09 11.99
C PRO A 246 -12.54 5.30 12.97
N SER A 247 -13.70 4.77 12.63
CA SER A 247 -14.83 4.81 13.57
C SER A 247 -14.50 3.98 14.83
N PRO A 248 -14.90 4.44 16.03
CA PRO A 248 -14.74 3.66 17.25
C PRO A 248 -15.36 2.26 17.16
N THR A 249 -16.45 2.13 16.42
CA THR A 249 -17.14 0.85 16.19
C THR A 249 -16.26 -0.14 15.41
N ARG A 250 -15.54 0.33 14.39
CA ARG A 250 -14.60 -0.52 13.64
C ARG A 250 -13.34 -0.86 14.42
N LEU A 251 -12.79 0.10 15.14
CA LEU A 251 -11.64 -0.17 16.02
C LEU A 251 -11.98 -1.22 17.06
N ALA A 252 -13.19 -1.20 17.61
CA ALA A 252 -13.65 -2.18 18.60
C ALA A 252 -13.77 -3.62 18.08
N LEU A 253 -13.69 -3.84 16.76
CA LEU A 253 -13.63 -5.18 16.16
C LEU A 253 -12.25 -5.84 16.30
N LEU A 254 -11.19 -5.05 16.47
CA LEU A 254 -9.82 -5.57 16.63
C LEU A 254 -9.56 -5.87 18.11
N ALA A 255 -9.04 -7.06 18.39
CA ALA A 255 -8.77 -7.51 19.76
C ALA A 255 -7.68 -6.69 20.45
N ASP A 256 -6.63 -6.30 19.71
CA ASP A 256 -5.51 -5.50 20.18
C ASP A 256 -5.14 -4.44 19.15
N HIS A 257 -5.39 -3.18 19.49
CA HIS A 257 -5.07 -2.07 18.58
C HIS A 257 -4.61 -0.83 19.34
N ARG A 258 -3.76 -0.05 18.65
CA ARG A 258 -3.34 1.29 19.05
C ARG A 258 -3.55 2.26 17.89
N LEU A 259 -4.06 3.45 18.17
CA LEU A 259 -4.20 4.54 17.21
C LEU A 259 -3.27 5.70 17.56
N VAL A 260 -2.45 6.12 16.61
CA VAL A 260 -1.60 7.31 16.69
C VAL A 260 -2.09 8.33 15.66
N GLN A 261 -2.44 9.51 16.11
CA GLN A 261 -2.78 10.64 15.25
C GLN A 261 -1.63 11.65 15.23
N LEU A 262 -1.14 12.00 14.03
CA LEU A 262 -0.02 12.90 13.84
C LEU A 262 -0.50 14.31 13.46
N PRO A 263 -0.23 15.33 14.29
CA PRO A 263 -0.66 16.69 14.03
C PRO A 263 0.01 17.27 12.77
N GLY A 264 -0.78 17.92 11.91
CA GLY A 264 -0.33 18.58 10.69
C GLY A 264 0.19 17.63 9.61
N ALA A 265 0.02 16.30 9.77
CA ALA A 265 0.42 15.35 8.77
C ALA A 265 -0.73 15.03 7.80
N GLY A 266 -0.40 14.90 6.51
CA GLY A 266 -1.33 14.51 5.45
C GLY A 266 -1.36 13.01 5.22
N HIS A 267 -1.89 12.61 4.05
CA HIS A 267 -2.04 11.20 3.69
C HIS A 267 -0.71 10.43 3.55
N TRP A 268 0.38 11.13 3.23
CA TRP A 268 1.71 10.52 3.09
C TRP A 268 2.58 10.74 4.33
N LEU A 269 1.98 10.60 5.50
CA LEU A 269 2.59 10.88 6.80
C LEU A 269 3.89 10.12 7.06
N HIS A 270 4.09 8.94 6.50
CA HIS A 270 5.34 8.18 6.58
C HIS A 270 6.50 8.82 5.81
N HIS A 271 6.21 9.72 4.88
CA HIS A 271 7.19 10.62 4.26
C HIS A 271 7.31 11.95 5.01
N GLU A 272 6.18 12.53 5.41
CA GLU A 272 6.11 13.85 6.04
C GLU A 272 6.67 13.87 7.47
N ARG A 273 6.59 12.73 8.16
CA ARG A 273 6.99 12.54 9.57
C ARG A 273 7.82 11.26 9.75
N LEU A 274 8.73 10.98 8.81
CA LEU A 274 9.48 9.74 8.72
C LEU A 274 10.11 9.31 10.05
N ASP A 275 10.85 10.21 10.71
CA ASP A 275 11.58 9.88 11.94
C ASP A 275 10.64 9.52 13.09
N GLN A 276 9.54 10.24 13.23
CA GLN A 276 8.53 9.96 14.25
C GLN A 276 7.82 8.63 13.96
N VAL A 277 7.37 8.42 12.72
CA VAL A 277 6.69 7.19 12.32
C VAL A 277 7.60 5.97 12.53
N ALA A 278 8.87 6.06 12.11
CA ALA A 278 9.82 4.97 12.29
C ALA A 278 10.11 4.69 13.79
N ALA A 279 10.23 5.73 14.62
CA ALA A 279 10.46 5.58 16.07
C ALA A 279 9.23 4.94 16.77
N ASP A 280 8.02 5.36 16.41
CA ASP A 280 6.78 4.82 16.99
C ASP A 280 6.56 3.36 16.57
N ILE A 281 6.86 3.00 15.30
CA ILE A 281 6.84 1.61 14.83
C ILE A 281 7.87 0.77 15.57
N ALA A 282 9.10 1.25 15.73
CA ALA A 282 10.13 0.53 16.44
C ALA A 282 9.77 0.33 17.93
N SER A 283 9.12 1.32 18.57
CA SER A 283 8.58 1.17 19.93
C SER A 283 7.49 0.11 19.97
N PHE A 284 6.52 0.18 19.07
CA PHE A 284 5.43 -0.79 18.98
C PHE A 284 5.96 -2.23 18.78
N PHE A 285 7.00 -2.41 17.95
CA PHE A 285 7.63 -3.72 17.77
C PHE A 285 8.35 -4.22 19.03
N ARG A 286 8.97 -3.35 19.82
CA ARG A 286 9.57 -3.73 21.12
C ARG A 286 8.53 -4.06 22.18
N ASP A 287 7.43 -3.31 22.22
CA ASP A 287 6.35 -3.49 23.21
C ASP A 287 5.57 -4.78 22.98
N ASN A 288 5.62 -5.33 21.75
CA ASN A 288 5.01 -6.58 21.34
C ASN A 288 6.08 -7.60 20.87
N PRO A 289 6.94 -8.08 21.80
CA PRO A 289 8.02 -8.99 21.45
C PRO A 289 7.50 -10.35 20.95
N HIS A 290 8.37 -11.08 20.28
CA HIS A 290 8.12 -12.47 19.91
C HIS A 290 7.98 -13.30 21.19
N HIS A 291 6.88 -14.01 21.36
CA HIS A 291 6.82 -15.15 22.26
C HIS A 291 7.04 -16.38 21.39
N ASP A 292 8.24 -16.99 21.51
CA ASP A 292 8.61 -18.26 20.87
C ASP A 292 7.64 -19.40 21.26
#